data_625daaede0e1b81bad55e00a0e00f5f8
#
_entry.id   625daaede0e1b81bad55e00a0e00f5f8
#
_cell.length_a   1.000
_cell.length_b   1.000
_cell.length_c   1.000
_cell.angle_alpha   90.00
_cell.angle_beta   90.00
_cell.angle_gamma   90.00
#
_symmetry.space_group_name_H-M   'P 1'
#
loop_
_entity.id
_entity.type
_entity.pdbx_description
1 polymer ?
#
loop_
_entity_poly.entity_id
_entity_poly.type
_entity_poly.pdbx_seq_one_letter_code
_entity_poly.pdbx_strand_id
1 'polypeptide(L)'
;VCSHQTYVLKGALRSYLINKDGVDHTIQFAIDDWFISDFNSYINQSPASLYVEALEDSTIQQISYQDTEALCAQNAKFERFFRLVAQKSFAFSQRRILSNLGKTAEERYLEFQEMYPAIVQRVPQYALASYLGMSAEFLSKIRKRLATRS
;
A
#
# COMPACT_ATOMS: atom_id res chain seq x y z
N VAL A 1 14.78 5.31 11.15
CA VAL A 1 14.14 4.04 11.52
C VAL A 1 12.64 4.25 11.64
N CYS A 2 11.86 3.39 11.02
CA CYS A 2 10.41 3.35 11.19
C CYS A 2 10.09 2.73 12.56
N SER A 3 9.67 3.55 13.50
CA SER A 3 9.45 3.10 14.89
C SER A 3 8.03 2.61 15.18
N HIS A 4 7.09 2.88 14.26
CA HIS A 4 5.67 2.60 14.47
C HIS A 4 5.04 1.95 13.24
N GLN A 5 4.07 1.06 13.47
CA GLN A 5 3.06 0.72 12.47
C GLN A 5 1.91 1.72 12.57
N THR A 6 1.36 2.07 11.43
CA THR A 6 0.22 2.99 11.32
C THR A 6 -1.02 2.22 10.90
N TYR A 7 -2.07 2.30 11.70
CA TYR A 7 -3.41 1.78 11.40
C TYR A 7 -4.30 2.93 10.93
N VAL A 8 -4.95 2.76 9.79
CA VAL A 8 -5.86 3.77 9.23
C VAL A 8 -7.25 3.55 9.79
N LEU A 9 -7.72 4.43 10.66
CA LEU A 9 -9.10 4.42 11.16
C LEU A 9 -10.05 4.92 10.07
N LYS A 10 -9.67 6.00 9.39
CA LYS A 10 -10.40 6.59 8.29
C LYS A 10 -9.43 7.34 7.39
N GLY A 11 -9.55 7.15 6.09
CA GLY A 11 -8.75 7.89 5.12
C GLY A 11 -8.07 7.00 4.09
N ALA A 12 -7.11 7.57 3.38
CA ALA A 12 -6.30 6.88 2.39
C ALA A 12 -4.86 7.39 2.45
N LEU A 13 -3.93 6.47 2.61
CA LEU A 13 -2.50 6.72 2.67
C LEU A 13 -1.79 5.91 1.59
N ARG A 14 -0.57 6.34 1.24
CA ARG A 14 0.36 5.52 0.46
C ARG A 14 1.74 5.49 1.10
N SER A 15 2.47 4.41 0.89
CA SER A 15 3.92 4.37 1.06
C SER A 15 4.59 4.39 -0.31
N TYR A 16 5.69 5.12 -0.43
CA TYR A 16 6.39 5.28 -1.71
C TYR A 16 7.88 5.47 -1.52
N LEU A 17 8.61 5.12 -2.57
CA LEU A 17 10.04 5.30 -2.72
C LEU A 17 10.29 6.38 -3.77
N ILE A 18 11.29 7.22 -3.56
CA ILE A 18 11.80 8.14 -4.59
C ILE A 18 13.13 7.56 -5.08
N ASN A 19 13.21 7.24 -6.38
CA ASN A 19 14.41 6.70 -6.97
C ASN A 19 15.47 7.80 -7.26
N LYS A 20 16.63 7.42 -7.79
CA LYS A 20 17.73 8.33 -8.10
C LYS A 20 17.37 9.39 -9.12
N ASP A 21 16.40 9.13 -9.98
CA ASP A 21 15.92 10.05 -11.02
C ASP A 21 14.82 10.99 -10.52
N GLY A 22 14.48 10.93 -9.23
CA GLY A 22 13.43 11.75 -8.61
C GLY A 22 12.01 11.26 -8.89
N VAL A 23 11.85 10.06 -9.45
CA VAL A 23 10.54 9.45 -9.71
C VAL A 23 10.05 8.73 -8.48
N ASP A 24 8.81 8.98 -8.08
CA ASP A 24 8.19 8.22 -7.01
C ASP A 24 7.60 6.90 -7.51
N HIS A 25 7.69 5.89 -6.66
CA HIS A 25 7.12 4.57 -6.89
C HIS A 25 6.28 4.19 -5.69
N THR A 26 4.97 4.16 -5.87
CA THR A 26 4.05 3.73 -4.81
C THR A 26 4.22 2.24 -4.55
N ILE A 27 4.48 1.90 -3.30
CA ILE A 27 4.68 0.52 -2.84
C ILE A 27 3.39 -0.07 -2.32
N GLN A 28 2.63 0.70 -1.56
CA GLN A 28 1.40 0.23 -0.91
C GLN A 28 0.40 1.37 -0.78
N PHE A 29 -0.89 1.03 -0.86
CA PHE A 29 -1.99 1.85 -0.36
C PHE A 29 -2.54 1.26 0.93
N ALA A 30 -3.08 2.12 1.77
CA ALA A 30 -3.89 1.72 2.92
C ALA A 30 -5.12 2.62 3.01
N ILE A 31 -6.28 1.99 3.11
CA ILE A 31 -7.56 2.65 3.38
C ILE A 31 -8.07 2.21 4.75
N ASP A 32 -9.31 2.56 5.09
CA ASP A 32 -9.91 2.24 6.38
C ASP A 32 -9.66 0.78 6.80
N ASP A 33 -9.20 0.58 8.03
CA ASP A 33 -8.89 -0.70 8.66
C ASP A 33 -7.64 -1.42 8.11
N TRP A 34 -6.79 -0.73 7.36
CA TRP A 34 -5.52 -1.26 6.88
C TRP A 34 -4.34 -0.71 7.67
N PHE A 35 -3.26 -1.50 7.74
CA PHE A 35 -1.95 -1.06 8.25
C PHE A 35 -1.04 -0.59 7.13
N ILE A 36 -0.19 0.40 7.45
CA ILE A 36 0.86 0.88 6.55
C ILE A 36 2.10 1.31 7.35
N SER A 37 3.27 0.98 6.83
CA SER A 37 4.56 1.38 7.39
C SER A 37 5.67 1.07 6.37
N ASP A 38 6.90 1.53 6.64
CA ASP A 38 8.07 0.88 6.08
C ASP A 38 8.33 -0.39 6.90
N PHE A 39 7.71 -1.49 6.51
CA PHE A 39 7.68 -2.71 7.30
C PHE A 39 9.06 -3.34 7.49
N ASN A 40 9.93 -3.25 6.46
CA ASN A 40 11.31 -3.72 6.57
C ASN A 40 12.08 -2.94 7.64
N SER A 41 11.97 -1.61 7.61
CA SER A 41 12.59 -0.75 8.62
C SER A 41 12.02 -1.03 10.02
N TYR A 42 10.71 -1.19 10.12
CA TYR A 42 10.01 -1.45 11.38
C TYR A 42 10.46 -2.77 12.02
N ILE A 43 10.48 -3.85 11.26
CA ILE A 43 10.84 -5.18 11.79
C ILE A 43 12.34 -5.29 12.09
N ASN A 44 13.18 -4.78 11.21
CA ASN A 44 14.64 -4.91 11.35
C ASN A 44 15.27 -3.75 12.14
N GLN A 45 14.48 -2.75 12.54
CA GLN A 45 14.95 -1.54 13.23
C GLN A 45 16.13 -0.90 12.49
N SER A 46 16.03 -0.87 11.14
CA SER A 46 17.02 -0.33 10.22
C SER A 46 16.54 0.99 9.61
N PRO A 47 17.42 1.78 8.98
CA PRO A 47 17.01 3.03 8.34
C PRO A 47 15.87 2.83 7.34
N ALA A 48 14.89 3.73 7.38
CA ALA A 48 13.73 3.69 6.50
C ALA A 48 14.10 4.10 5.06
N SER A 49 13.46 3.44 4.10
CA SER A 49 13.60 3.72 2.67
C SER A 49 12.33 4.31 2.05
N LEU A 50 11.21 4.21 2.77
CA LEU A 50 9.91 4.63 2.28
C LEU A 50 9.41 5.88 2.99
N TYR A 51 8.71 6.72 2.24
CA TYR A 51 7.86 7.78 2.77
C TYR A 51 6.44 7.25 2.91
N VAL A 52 5.71 7.78 3.87
CA VAL A 52 4.26 7.53 4.04
C VAL A 52 3.55 8.87 4.05
N GLU A 53 2.55 9.02 3.20
CA GLU A 53 1.76 10.26 3.12
C GLU A 53 0.27 9.96 3.08
N ALA A 54 -0.52 10.90 3.62
CA ALA A 54 -1.97 10.89 3.48
C ALA A 54 -2.36 11.49 2.14
N LEU A 55 -3.25 10.79 1.41
CA LEU A 55 -3.79 11.22 0.11
C LEU A 55 -5.11 11.97 0.26
N GLU A 56 -5.72 11.89 1.42
CA GLU A 56 -6.92 12.62 1.83
C GLU A 56 -6.87 12.87 3.33
N ASP A 57 -7.82 13.63 3.88
CA ASP A 57 -7.93 13.82 5.33
C ASP A 57 -8.10 12.46 6.01
N SER A 58 -7.22 12.16 6.94
CA SER A 58 -7.10 10.83 7.53
C SER A 58 -6.96 10.89 9.03
N THR A 59 -7.56 9.89 9.69
CA THR A 59 -7.40 9.64 11.12
C THR A 59 -6.67 8.32 11.28
N ILE A 60 -5.56 8.33 12.02
CA ILE A 60 -4.68 7.18 12.19
C ILE A 60 -4.45 6.87 13.66
N GLN A 61 -4.11 5.61 13.93
CA GLN A 61 -3.49 5.18 15.19
C GLN A 61 -2.13 4.58 14.91
N GLN A 62 -1.21 4.75 15.84
CA GLN A 62 0.14 4.20 15.70
C GLN A 62 0.49 3.34 16.90
N ILE A 63 1.22 2.26 16.64
CA ILE A 63 1.77 1.41 17.69
C ILE A 63 3.26 1.22 17.45
N SER A 64 4.05 1.37 18.52
CA SER A 64 5.50 1.17 18.45
C SER A 64 5.85 -0.32 18.33
N TYR A 65 7.06 -0.62 17.85
CA TYR A 65 7.59 -1.98 17.84
C TYR A 65 7.57 -2.58 19.26
N GLN A 66 8.02 -1.83 20.25
CA GLN A 66 8.10 -2.28 21.64
C GLN A 66 6.71 -2.57 22.23
N ASP A 67 5.73 -1.70 21.98
CA ASP A 67 4.36 -1.92 22.44
C ASP A 67 3.69 -3.10 21.76
N THR A 68 3.97 -3.31 20.47
CA THR A 68 3.50 -4.50 19.75
C THR A 68 4.01 -5.78 20.39
N GLU A 69 5.34 -5.84 20.67
CA GLU A 69 5.94 -6.99 21.32
C GLU A 69 5.34 -7.20 22.75
N ALA A 70 5.14 -6.12 23.49
CA ALA A 70 4.54 -6.18 24.82
C ALA A 70 3.10 -6.71 24.79
N LEU A 71 2.28 -6.26 23.85
CA LEU A 71 0.91 -6.77 23.67
C LEU A 71 0.90 -8.25 23.29
N CYS A 72 1.76 -8.65 22.36
CA CYS A 72 1.86 -10.05 21.94
C CYS A 72 2.30 -10.97 23.10
N ALA A 73 3.18 -10.49 23.97
CA ALA A 73 3.60 -11.23 25.17
C ALA A 73 2.49 -11.37 26.22
N GLN A 74 1.56 -10.41 26.27
CA GLN A 74 0.47 -10.42 27.23
C GLN A 74 -0.67 -11.37 26.87
N ASN A 75 -0.97 -11.51 25.55
CA ASN A 75 -2.12 -12.27 25.10
C ASN A 75 -1.91 -12.84 23.70
N ALA A 76 -2.08 -14.14 23.56
CA ALA A 76 -1.96 -14.86 22.30
C ALA A 76 -2.90 -14.36 21.19
N LYS A 77 -3.99 -13.67 21.54
CA LYS A 77 -4.90 -13.06 20.54
C LYS A 77 -4.22 -11.92 19.78
N PHE A 78 -3.37 -11.13 20.42
CA PHE A 78 -2.59 -10.09 19.76
C PHE A 78 -1.54 -10.69 18.82
N GLU A 79 -0.84 -11.73 19.26
CA GLU A 79 0.10 -12.48 18.42
C GLU A 79 -0.58 -13.00 17.16
N ARG A 80 -1.74 -13.64 17.31
CA ARG A 80 -2.53 -14.13 16.18
C ARG A 80 -2.98 -13.00 15.26
N PHE A 81 -3.43 -11.87 15.80
CA PHE A 81 -3.88 -10.72 15.02
C PHE A 81 -2.76 -10.17 14.15
N PHE A 82 -1.61 -9.88 14.72
CA PHE A 82 -0.47 -9.34 13.97
C PHE A 82 0.10 -10.34 12.97
N ARG A 83 0.11 -11.62 13.31
CA ARG A 83 0.49 -12.67 12.36
C ARG A 83 -0.45 -12.73 11.16
N LEU A 84 -1.75 -12.66 11.36
CA LEU A 84 -2.73 -12.65 10.27
C LEU A 84 -2.59 -11.39 9.39
N VAL A 85 -2.33 -10.24 9.99
CA VAL A 85 -2.04 -8.99 9.25
C VAL A 85 -0.81 -9.17 8.37
N ALA A 86 0.28 -9.69 8.93
CA ALA A 86 1.54 -9.93 8.20
C ALA A 86 1.34 -10.94 7.05
N GLN A 87 0.60 -12.02 7.28
CA GLN A 87 0.30 -13.02 6.24
C GLN A 87 -0.49 -12.42 5.08
N LYS A 88 -1.52 -11.62 5.36
CA LYS A 88 -2.32 -10.94 4.33
C LYS A 88 -1.46 -9.93 3.54
N SER A 89 -0.61 -9.20 4.23
CA SER A 89 0.30 -8.23 3.60
C SER A 89 1.31 -8.91 2.69
N PHE A 90 1.86 -10.04 3.10
CA PHE A 90 2.76 -10.84 2.27
C PHE A 90 2.05 -11.37 1.02
N ALA A 91 0.86 -11.95 1.18
CA ALA A 91 0.05 -12.44 0.06
C ALA A 91 -0.29 -11.33 -0.93
N PHE A 92 -0.65 -10.14 -0.45
CA PHE A 92 -0.89 -8.95 -1.27
C PHE A 92 0.36 -8.56 -2.06
N SER A 93 1.51 -8.49 -1.42
CA SER A 93 2.78 -8.15 -2.05
C SER A 93 3.18 -9.16 -3.12
N GLN A 94 3.03 -10.45 -2.83
CA GLN A 94 3.33 -11.52 -3.80
C GLN A 94 2.42 -11.41 -5.04
N ARG A 95 1.14 -11.16 -4.85
CA ARG A 95 0.19 -10.97 -5.97
C ARG A 95 0.59 -9.79 -6.84
N ARG A 96 1.02 -8.68 -6.24
CA ARG A 96 1.51 -7.52 -6.98
C ARG A 96 2.74 -7.86 -7.82
N ILE A 97 3.71 -8.58 -7.24
CA ILE A 97 4.90 -9.01 -7.97
C ILE A 97 4.52 -9.85 -9.19
N LEU A 98 3.65 -10.84 -9.00
CA LEU A 98 3.18 -11.69 -10.10
C LEU A 98 2.44 -10.89 -11.17
N SER A 99 1.60 -9.95 -10.77
CA SER A 99 0.88 -9.07 -11.71
C SER A 99 1.85 -8.20 -12.52
N ASN A 100 2.86 -7.62 -11.88
CA ASN A 100 3.87 -6.81 -12.56
C ASN A 100 4.72 -7.61 -13.56
N LEU A 101 5.01 -8.87 -13.27
CA LEU A 101 5.83 -9.72 -14.12
C LEU A 101 5.05 -10.37 -15.28
N GLY A 102 3.79 -10.70 -15.05
CA GLY A 102 3.01 -11.54 -15.97
C GLY A 102 1.91 -10.84 -16.75
N LYS A 103 1.61 -9.57 -16.46
CA LYS A 103 0.46 -8.87 -17.03
C LYS A 103 0.84 -7.59 -17.75
N THR A 104 0.06 -7.23 -18.78
CA THR A 104 0.14 -5.93 -19.45
C THR A 104 -0.34 -4.83 -18.51
N ALA A 105 -0.05 -3.56 -18.84
CA ALA A 105 -0.50 -2.40 -18.08
C ALA A 105 -2.03 -2.34 -17.96
N GLU A 106 -2.76 -2.61 -19.05
CA GLU A 106 -4.22 -2.64 -19.04
C GLU A 106 -4.77 -3.76 -18.15
N GLU A 107 -4.19 -4.95 -18.24
CA GLU A 107 -4.57 -6.10 -17.40
C GLU A 107 -4.32 -5.82 -15.91
N ARG A 108 -3.20 -5.19 -15.57
CA ARG A 108 -2.91 -4.79 -14.18
C ARG A 108 -3.93 -3.80 -13.65
N TYR A 109 -4.31 -2.81 -14.46
CA TYR A 109 -5.33 -1.84 -14.08
C TYR A 109 -6.69 -2.50 -13.85
N LEU A 110 -7.13 -3.35 -14.77
CA LEU A 110 -8.42 -4.06 -14.67
C LEU A 110 -8.47 -4.98 -13.45
N GLU A 111 -7.42 -5.75 -13.22
CA GLU A 111 -7.32 -6.62 -12.04
C GLU A 111 -7.40 -5.81 -10.75
N PHE A 112 -6.66 -4.72 -10.67
CA PHE A 112 -6.64 -3.88 -9.47
C PHE A 112 -7.99 -3.19 -9.23
N GLN A 113 -8.64 -2.73 -10.28
CA GLN A 113 -9.98 -2.13 -10.22
C GLN A 113 -11.02 -3.15 -9.74
N GLU A 114 -10.95 -4.37 -10.21
CA GLU A 114 -11.84 -5.45 -9.80
C GLU A 114 -11.65 -5.83 -8.33
N MET A 115 -10.40 -5.94 -7.89
CA MET A 115 -10.07 -6.36 -6.53
C MET A 115 -10.22 -5.27 -5.48
N TYR A 116 -9.90 -4.02 -5.85
CA TYR A 116 -9.83 -2.88 -4.92
C TYR A 116 -10.53 -1.64 -5.47
N PRO A 117 -11.83 -1.74 -5.80
CA PRO A 117 -12.57 -0.61 -6.38
C PRO A 117 -12.59 0.63 -5.48
N ALA A 118 -12.63 0.43 -4.16
CA ALA A 118 -12.62 1.53 -3.20
C ALA A 118 -11.30 2.33 -3.26
N ILE A 119 -10.16 1.68 -3.46
CA ILE A 119 -8.87 2.37 -3.61
C ILE A 119 -8.86 3.17 -4.91
N VAL A 120 -9.26 2.55 -6.03
CA VAL A 120 -9.28 3.20 -7.35
C VAL A 120 -10.15 4.46 -7.36
N GLN A 121 -11.26 4.46 -6.61
CA GLN A 121 -12.16 5.60 -6.52
C GLN A 121 -11.63 6.73 -5.63
N ARG A 122 -10.79 6.43 -4.65
CA ARG A 122 -10.37 7.37 -3.61
C ARG A 122 -8.99 7.99 -3.85
N VAL A 123 -8.08 7.26 -4.48
CA VAL A 123 -6.69 7.74 -4.64
C VAL A 123 -6.54 8.61 -5.89
N PRO A 124 -5.62 9.60 -5.87
CA PRO A 124 -5.30 10.39 -7.06
C PRO A 124 -4.75 9.52 -8.18
N GLN A 125 -5.02 9.93 -9.43
CA GLN A 125 -4.58 9.17 -10.61
C GLN A 125 -3.06 9.02 -10.67
N TYR A 126 -2.28 10.03 -10.27
CA TYR A 126 -0.81 9.93 -10.26
C TYR A 126 -0.32 8.83 -9.32
N ALA A 127 -0.95 8.68 -8.16
CA ALA A 127 -0.58 7.66 -7.17
C ALA A 127 -0.95 6.26 -7.67
N LEU A 128 -2.12 6.12 -8.28
CA LEU A 128 -2.55 4.85 -8.88
C LEU A 128 -1.63 4.43 -10.03
N ALA A 129 -1.30 5.35 -10.93
CA ALA A 129 -0.36 5.09 -12.02
C ALA A 129 1.01 4.68 -11.49
N SER A 130 1.53 5.39 -10.50
CA SER A 130 2.79 5.05 -9.81
C SER A 130 2.77 3.63 -9.24
N TYR A 131 1.67 3.24 -8.59
CA TYR A 131 1.49 1.88 -8.06
C TYR A 131 1.47 0.81 -9.16
N LEU A 132 0.79 1.10 -10.28
CA LEU A 132 0.66 0.19 -11.42
C LEU A 132 1.91 0.15 -12.33
N GLY A 133 2.91 1.00 -12.04
CA GLY A 133 4.16 1.03 -12.80
C GLY A 133 4.02 1.68 -14.18
N MET A 134 3.19 2.72 -14.29
CA MET A 134 2.97 3.46 -15.53
C MET A 134 2.85 4.96 -15.29
N SER A 135 2.93 5.78 -16.34
CA SER A 135 2.70 7.22 -16.23
C SER A 135 1.20 7.54 -16.07
N ALA A 136 0.90 8.70 -15.47
CA ALA A 136 -0.47 9.17 -15.34
C ALA A 136 -1.15 9.37 -16.70
N GLU A 137 -0.41 9.82 -17.70
CA GLU A 137 -0.89 10.00 -19.09
C GLU A 137 -1.26 8.66 -19.71
N PHE A 138 -0.45 7.64 -19.51
CA PHE A 138 -0.71 6.29 -20.04
C PHE A 138 -1.94 5.68 -19.37
N LEU A 139 -2.08 5.82 -18.05
CA LEU A 139 -3.28 5.37 -17.33
C LEU A 139 -4.54 6.09 -17.83
N SER A 140 -4.44 7.38 -18.08
CA SER A 140 -5.55 8.16 -18.67
C SER A 140 -5.99 7.60 -20.04
N LYS A 141 -5.02 7.23 -20.89
CA LYS A 141 -5.31 6.60 -22.20
C LYS A 141 -6.00 5.25 -22.05
N ILE A 142 -5.56 4.42 -21.10
CA ILE A 142 -6.19 3.13 -20.80
C ILE A 142 -7.66 3.35 -20.38
N ARG A 143 -7.90 4.26 -19.46
CA ARG A 143 -9.26 4.55 -18.95
C ARG A 143 -10.20 5.04 -20.06
N LYS A 144 -9.72 5.93 -20.93
CA LYS A 144 -10.49 6.41 -22.10
C LYS A 144 -10.82 5.28 -23.07
N ARG A 145 -9.85 4.43 -23.38
CA ARG A 145 -10.03 3.28 -24.27
C ARG A 145 -11.07 2.28 -23.73
N LEU A 146 -11.03 2.01 -22.43
CA LEU A 146 -11.99 1.12 -21.78
C LEU A 146 -13.40 1.73 -21.77
N ALA A 147 -13.53 3.02 -21.51
CA ALA A 147 -14.81 3.73 -21.54
C ALA A 147 -15.48 3.70 -22.93
N THR A 148 -14.70 3.69 -24.02
CA THR A 148 -15.24 3.62 -25.39
C THR A 148 -15.63 2.21 -25.82
N ARG A 149 -15.18 1.16 -25.10
CA ARG A 149 -15.52 -0.25 -25.36
C ARG A 149 -16.77 -0.72 -24.63
N SER A 150 -17.23 0.03 -23.67
CA SER A 150 -18.47 -0.23 -22.92
C SER A 150 -19.65 0.64 -23.47
#